data_09e1450d5b524d24bfea776c9cd52e7a
#
_entry.id   09e1450d5b524d24bfea776c9cd52e7a
#
_cell.length_a   1.000
_cell.length_b   1.000
_cell.length_c   1.000
_cell.angle_alpha   90.00
_cell.angle_beta   90.00
_cell.angle_gamma   90.00
#
_symmetry.space_group_name_H-M   'P 1'
#
loop_
_entity.id
_entity.type
_entity.pdbx_description
1 polymer ?
#
loop_
_entity_poly.entity_id
_entity_poly.type
_entity_poly.pdbx_seq_one_letter_code
_entity_poly.pdbx_strand_id
1 'polypeptide(L)' 'MILEVKVKPRSRTSGLEQLADGTWIARLKSPPVDGKANAELVTLVAERFHCPKSSVSIRAGATGREKLIRVDGRK' A
#
# COMPACT_ATOMS: atom_id res chain seq x y z
N MET A 1 9.81 9.06 -2.40
CA MET A 1 8.98 9.09 -1.18
C MET A 1 8.79 7.68 -0.67
N ILE A 2 8.99 7.48 0.61
CA ILE A 2 8.85 6.17 1.23
C ILE A 2 7.71 6.23 2.24
N LEU A 3 6.82 5.26 2.17
CA LEU A 3 5.68 5.18 3.07
C LEU A 3 5.80 3.92 3.92
N GLU A 4 5.54 4.06 5.21
CA GLU A 4 5.37 2.91 6.07
C GLU A 4 3.88 2.58 6.11
N VAL A 5 3.54 1.40 5.62
CA VAL A 5 2.14 1.02 5.44
C VAL A 5 1.86 -0.25 6.22
N LYS A 6 0.85 -0.19 7.06
CA LYS A 6 0.31 -1.39 7.71
C LYS A 6 -0.85 -1.91 6.87
N VAL A 7 -0.80 -3.19 6.55
CA VAL A 7 -1.78 -3.80 5.66
C VAL A 7 -2.79 -4.57 6.49
N LYS A 8 -4.08 -4.31 6.23
CA LYS A 8 -5.16 -5.05 6.87
C LYS A 8 -5.91 -5.82 5.79
N PRO A 9 -5.54 -7.09 5.57
CA PRO A 9 -6.22 -7.89 4.55
C PRO A 9 -7.60 -8.32 5.02
N ARG A 10 -8.39 -8.81 4.08
CA ARG A 10 -9.74 -9.31 4.34
C ARG A 10 -10.64 -8.26 4.98
N SER A 11 -10.44 -7.01 4.59
CA SER A 11 -11.29 -5.92 5.05
C SER A 11 -12.55 -5.88 4.20
N ARG A 12 -13.60 -5.29 4.75
CA ARG A 12 -14.85 -5.16 4.02
C ARG A 12 -14.74 -4.17 2.88
N THR A 13 -13.91 -3.15 3.08
CA THR A 13 -13.72 -2.13 2.07
C THR A 13 -12.23 -1.95 1.83
N SER A 14 -11.88 -1.46 0.68
CA SER A 14 -10.50 -1.12 0.40
C SER A 14 -10.31 0.38 0.58
N GLY A 15 -9.13 0.77 1.02
CA GLY A 15 -8.83 2.18 1.22
C GLY A 15 -7.46 2.38 1.79
N LEU A 16 -6.98 3.61 1.69
CA LEU A 16 -5.68 4.00 2.21
C LEU A 16 -5.88 5.23 3.07
N GLU A 17 -5.37 5.16 4.29
CA GLU A 17 -5.59 6.21 5.27
C GLU A 17 -4.29 6.53 5.99
N GLN A 18 -4.02 7.80 6.21
CA GLN A 18 -2.83 8.20 6.95
C GLN A 18 -3.20 8.53 8.38
N LEU A 19 -2.44 7.98 9.31
CA LEU A 19 -2.64 8.26 10.73
C LEU A 19 -1.90 9.53 11.13
N ALA A 20 -2.21 10.01 12.33
CA ALA A 20 -1.64 11.25 12.82
C ALA A 20 -0.13 11.18 12.96
N ASP A 21 0.43 9.99 13.18
CA ASP A 21 1.88 9.84 13.33
C ASP A 21 2.61 9.67 12.00
N GLY A 22 1.88 9.74 10.88
CA GLY A 22 2.47 9.61 9.57
C GLY A 22 2.43 8.21 8.98
N THR A 23 2.07 7.22 9.78
CA THR A 23 1.95 5.85 9.31
C THR A 23 0.68 5.71 8.47
N TRP A 24 0.74 4.88 7.44
CA TRP A 24 -0.43 4.63 6.61
C TRP A 24 -1.04 3.28 6.94
N ILE A 25 -2.34 3.19 6.79
CA ILE A 25 -3.06 1.92 6.89
C ILE A 25 -3.73 1.66 5.57
N ALA A 26 -3.46 0.48 5.00
CA ALA A 26 -4.09 0.04 3.76
C ALA A 26 -5.06 -1.08 4.09
N ARG A 27 -6.34 -0.84 3.84
CA ARG A 27 -7.36 -1.86 3.99
C ARG A 27 -7.55 -2.53 2.64
N LEU A 28 -7.38 -3.83 2.61
CA LEU A 28 -7.46 -4.59 1.37
C LEU A 28 -8.55 -5.62 1.51
N LYS A 29 -9.36 -5.75 0.46
CA LYS A 29 -10.37 -6.80 0.42
C LYS A 29 -9.76 -8.17 0.17
N SER A 30 -8.64 -8.18 -0.53
CA SER A 30 -7.98 -9.43 -0.89
C SER A 30 -7.39 -10.12 0.32
N PRO A 31 -7.35 -11.45 0.31
CA PRO A 31 -6.62 -12.18 1.35
C PRO A 31 -5.12 -11.99 1.18
N PRO A 32 -4.33 -12.27 2.23
CA PRO A 32 -2.87 -12.08 2.15
C PRO A 32 -2.22 -13.27 1.45
N VAL A 33 -2.58 -13.47 0.18
CA VAL A 33 -2.02 -14.53 -0.64
C VAL A 33 -1.33 -13.93 -1.85
N ASP A 34 -0.52 -14.73 -2.47
CA ASP A 34 0.45 -14.40 -3.50
C ASP A 34 -0.02 -13.31 -4.46
N GLY A 35 0.60 -12.17 -4.35
CA GLY A 35 0.44 -11.10 -5.31
C GLY A 35 -0.87 -10.36 -5.31
N LYS A 36 -1.96 -10.97 -4.85
CA LYS A 36 -3.25 -10.30 -4.91
C LYS A 36 -3.32 -9.09 -4.00
N ALA A 37 -2.90 -9.24 -2.75
CA ALA A 37 -2.89 -8.12 -1.82
C ALA A 37 -1.90 -7.07 -2.28
N ASN A 38 -0.75 -7.49 -2.80
CA ASN A 38 0.24 -6.53 -3.28
C ASN A 38 -0.29 -5.74 -4.47
N ALA A 39 -0.98 -6.39 -5.40
CA ALA A 39 -1.54 -5.70 -6.55
C ALA A 39 -2.59 -4.68 -6.12
N GLU A 40 -3.43 -5.05 -5.17
CA GLU A 40 -4.44 -4.12 -4.65
C GLU A 40 -3.78 -2.95 -3.95
N LEU A 41 -2.74 -3.22 -3.17
CA LEU A 41 -2.02 -2.17 -2.47
C LEU A 41 -1.39 -1.17 -3.44
N VAL A 42 -0.75 -1.68 -4.49
CA VAL A 42 -0.16 -0.81 -5.51
C VAL A 42 -1.23 0.08 -6.13
N THR A 43 -2.39 -0.51 -6.45
CA THR A 43 -3.49 0.26 -7.03
C THR A 43 -3.94 1.38 -6.11
N LEU A 44 -4.12 1.08 -4.82
CA LEU A 44 -4.57 2.08 -3.86
C LEU A 44 -3.56 3.22 -3.73
N VAL A 45 -2.28 2.88 -3.62
CA VAL A 45 -1.25 3.90 -3.48
C VAL A 45 -1.17 4.76 -4.73
N ALA A 46 -1.20 4.14 -5.90
CA ALA A 46 -1.13 4.87 -7.16
C ALA A 46 -2.29 5.86 -7.29
N GLU A 47 -3.50 5.42 -6.92
CA GLU A 47 -4.66 6.29 -6.97
C GLU A 47 -4.56 7.43 -5.97
N ARG A 48 -4.09 7.13 -4.77
CA ARG A 48 -3.99 8.16 -3.73
C ARG A 48 -3.03 9.27 -4.11
N PHE A 49 -1.95 8.92 -4.78
CA PHE A 49 -0.92 9.89 -5.15
C PHE A 49 -1.01 10.32 -6.60
N HIS A 50 -2.02 9.87 -7.32
CA HIS A 50 -2.27 10.29 -8.71
C HIS A 50 -1.07 10.02 -9.61
N CYS A 51 -0.52 8.81 -9.48
CA CYS A 51 0.63 8.42 -10.28
C CYS A 51 0.37 7.05 -10.91
N PRO A 52 1.13 6.69 -11.94
CA PRO A 52 0.96 5.37 -12.55
C PRO A 52 1.45 4.28 -11.61
N LYS A 53 0.90 3.07 -11.76
CA LYS A 53 1.28 1.96 -10.93
C LYS A 53 2.78 1.65 -11.04
N SER A 54 3.37 1.93 -12.19
CA SER A 54 4.79 1.70 -12.38
C SER A 54 5.66 2.57 -11.50
N SER A 55 5.10 3.65 -10.95
CA SER A 55 5.84 4.51 -10.03
C SER A 55 5.80 3.99 -8.59
N VAL A 56 5.03 2.95 -8.32
CA VAL A 56 4.87 2.41 -6.98
C VAL A 56 5.62 1.09 -6.88
N SER A 57 6.49 0.99 -5.88
CA SER A 57 7.26 -0.23 -5.64
C SER A 57 7.07 -0.66 -4.20
N ILE A 58 6.85 -1.95 -4.00
CA ILE A 58 6.76 -2.50 -2.66
C ILE A 58 8.14 -3.01 -2.28
N ARG A 59 8.70 -2.42 -1.25
CA ARG A 59 9.98 -2.87 -0.71
C ARG A 59 9.71 -3.92 0.36
N ALA A 60 10.71 -4.70 0.68
CA ALA A 60 10.53 -5.76 1.65
C ALA A 60 10.12 -5.17 2.99
N GLY A 61 9.08 -5.74 3.57
CA GLY A 61 8.65 -5.36 4.89
C GLY A 61 9.22 -6.31 5.93
N ALA A 62 9.24 -5.85 7.16
CA ALA A 62 9.74 -6.68 8.25
C ALA A 62 8.82 -7.86 8.52
N THR A 63 7.51 -7.67 8.31
CA THR A 63 6.52 -8.72 8.48
C THR A 63 5.56 -8.66 7.31
N GLY A 64 4.71 -9.67 7.20
CA GLY A 64 3.74 -9.69 6.12
C GLY A 64 2.72 -8.57 6.17
N ARG A 65 2.54 -7.94 7.31
CA ARG A 65 1.54 -6.88 7.47
C ARG A 65 2.10 -5.48 7.44
N GLU A 66 3.40 -5.35 7.52
CA GLU A 66 4.03 -4.02 7.45
C GLU A 66 4.93 -4.00 6.24
N LYS A 67 4.73 -3.00 5.40
CA LYS A 67 5.47 -2.91 4.17
C LYS A 67 5.99 -1.50 3.97
N LEU A 68 7.13 -1.41 3.33
CA LEU A 68 7.67 -0.13 2.88
C LEU A 68 7.30 0.02 1.42
N ILE A 69 6.68 1.16 1.11
CA ILE A 69 6.23 1.45 -0.25
C ILE A 69 7.03 2.64 -0.74
N ARG A 70 7.64 2.49 -1.89
CA ARG A 70 8.34 3.58 -2.54
C ARG A 70 7.48 4.15 -3.65
N VAL A 71 7.28 5.46 -3.64
CA VAL A 71 6.56 6.15 -4.69
C VAL A 71 7.51 7.11 -5.36
N ASP A 72 7.77 6.93 -6.65
CA ASP A 72 8.60 7.82 -7.43
C ASP A 72 7.68 8.88 -8.02
N GLY A 73 7.90 10.06 -7.56
CA GLY A 73 7.06 11.12 -7.98
C GLY A 73 7.29 11.50 -9.39
N ARG A 74 7.14 11.66 -10.21
CA ARG A 74 7.24 12.26 -11.13
C ARG A 74 6.82 12.66 -11.90
N LYS A 75 6.70 13.01 -12.14
CA LYS A 75 6.27 13.42 -12.80
C LYS A 75 6.37 13.48 -13.43
#